data_9974ad58dd398d5b8df97ebf406f9a33
#
_entry.id   9974ad58dd398d5b8df97ebf406f9a33
#
_cell.length_a   1.000
_cell.length_b   1.000
_cell.length_c   1.000
_cell.angle_alpha   90.00
_cell.angle_beta   90.00
_cell.angle_gamma   90.00
#
_symmetry.space_group_name_H-M   'P 1'
#
loop_
_entity.id
_entity.type
_entity.pdbx_description
1 polymer ?
#
loop_
_entity_poly.entity_id
_entity_poly.type
_entity_poly.pdbx_seq_one_letter_code
_entity_poly.pdbx_strand_id
1 'polypeptide(L)'
;MKQTVTMIIEQDPESGWYGCDLDGTLAEYHGFEGLDKIGAPVGVDSPDSALNTVKKWIAEGRDVRILSARISHDPKGDGKAAIEAWTEQYLGRALPVTEKKDAKMITLLDDRAVQVEENTGRIVGGAKALQAAGDAHRQGEKGR
;
A
#
# COMPACT_ATOMS: atom_id res chain seq x y z
N MET A 1 5.50 -34.56 8.68
CA MET A 1 5.87 -33.95 8.65
C MET A 1 5.97 -33.49 8.45
N LYS A 2 5.50 -33.61 8.02
CA LYS A 2 5.78 -32.92 7.71
C LYS A 2 5.64 -32.33 7.61
N GLN A 3 5.00 -32.34 7.46
CA GLN A 3 5.19 -31.48 7.25
C GLN A 3 5.17 -30.74 7.23
N THR A 4 4.68 -31.27 7.29
CA THR A 4 5.07 -30.37 7.19
C THR A 4 5.21 -29.68 7.21
N VAL A 5 4.87 -29.92 7.27
CA VAL A 5 5.41 -29.06 7.26
C VAL A 5 5.47 -28.25 7.08
N THR A 6 5.19 -28.34 6.98
CA THR A 6 5.58 -27.48 6.82
C THR A 6 5.56 -26.67 6.94
N MET A 7 5.40 -26.73 7.04
CA MET A 7 5.66 -25.96 7.16
C MET A 7 5.96 -25.16 7.35
N ILE A 8 5.88 -25.42 7.46
CA ILE A 8 6.40 -24.74 7.65
C ILE A 8 6.92 -24.00 7.53
N ILE A 9 6.96 -24.06 7.35
CA ILE A 9 7.47 -23.43 7.16
C ILE A 9 7.71 -22.70 6.89
N GLU A 10 7.64 -22.70 6.86
CA GLU A 10 7.87 -22.07 6.51
C GLU A 10 8.22 -21.23 6.33
N GLN A 11 8.45 -21.57 6.38
CA GLN A 11 8.72 -20.66 6.17
C GLN A 11 8.65 -19.62 6.14
N ASP A 12 9.52 -20.07 6.61
CA ASP A 12 8.67 -18.96 6.81
C ASP A 12 9.29 -17.61 6.43
N PRO A 13 9.90 -17.56 5.24
CA PRO A 13 10.43 -16.31 4.71
C PRO A 13 9.32 -15.27 4.50
N GLU A 14 8.08 -15.71 4.64
CA GLU A 14 6.91 -14.86 4.46
C GLU A 14 6.37 -14.32 5.79
N SER A 15 7.12 -14.47 6.87
CA SER A 15 6.74 -13.91 8.16
C SER A 15 7.00 -12.40 8.14
N GLY A 16 5.93 -11.63 8.09
CA GLY A 16 5.99 -10.19 8.00
C GLY A 16 4.74 -9.66 7.33
N TRP A 17 4.76 -8.41 6.92
CA TRP A 17 3.59 -7.80 6.33
C TRP A 17 3.90 -7.10 5.01
N TYR A 18 2.87 -7.01 4.19
CA TYR A 18 2.92 -6.33 2.91
C TYR A 18 2.22 -5.00 3.06
N GLY A 19 2.91 -3.91 2.72
CA GLY A 19 2.36 -2.57 2.84
C GLY A 19 1.83 -2.08 1.50
N CYS A 20 0.79 -1.25 1.58
CA CYS A 20 0.24 -0.62 0.39
C CYS A 20 -0.25 0.78 0.76
N ASP A 21 0.17 1.77 -0.02
CA ASP A 21 -0.37 3.12 0.09
C ASP A 21 -1.81 3.14 -0.41
N LEU A 22 -2.57 4.14 -0.03
CA LEU A 22 -3.97 4.26 -0.43
C LEU A 22 -4.15 5.29 -1.54
N ASP A 23 -3.93 6.57 -1.22
CA ASP A 23 -4.18 7.68 -2.15
C ASP A 23 -3.19 7.65 -3.31
N GLY A 24 -3.68 7.55 -4.53
CA GLY A 24 -2.85 7.49 -5.72
C GLY A 24 -2.39 6.08 -6.08
N THR A 25 -2.58 5.11 -5.20
CA THR A 25 -2.15 3.72 -5.42
C THR A 25 -3.35 2.79 -5.57
N LEU A 26 -4.22 2.75 -4.56
CA LEU A 26 -5.45 1.96 -4.59
C LEU A 26 -6.67 2.80 -4.93
N ALA A 27 -6.65 4.07 -4.51
CA ALA A 27 -7.76 4.99 -4.68
C ALA A 27 -7.33 6.17 -5.54
N GLU A 28 -8.24 6.66 -6.35
CA GLU A 28 -8.00 7.85 -7.16
C GLU A 28 -7.73 9.05 -6.25
N TYR A 29 -6.74 9.88 -6.61
CA TYR A 29 -6.35 11.00 -5.76
C TYR A 29 -5.92 12.18 -6.60
N HIS A 30 -6.57 13.33 -6.38
CA HIS A 30 -6.27 14.58 -7.08
C HIS A 30 -6.04 15.74 -6.10
N GLY A 31 -5.83 15.42 -4.83
CA GLY A 31 -5.60 16.39 -3.77
C GLY A 31 -6.42 16.06 -2.54
N PHE A 32 -5.98 16.55 -1.41
CA PHE A 32 -6.62 16.23 -0.14
C PHE A 32 -7.91 17.04 0.02
N GLU A 33 -9.01 16.34 0.32
CA GLU A 33 -10.32 16.97 0.49
C GLU A 33 -10.93 16.70 1.88
N GLY A 34 -10.23 15.99 2.73
CA GLY A 34 -10.69 15.64 4.06
C GLY A 34 -10.31 14.22 4.43
N LEU A 35 -10.18 13.95 5.72
CA LEU A 35 -9.76 12.64 6.22
C LEU A 35 -10.72 11.53 5.81
N ASP A 36 -12.01 11.84 5.69
CA ASP A 36 -13.04 10.87 5.33
C ASP A 36 -13.34 10.83 3.83
N LYS A 37 -12.65 11.64 3.03
CA LYS A 37 -12.86 11.71 1.58
C LYS A 37 -11.81 10.88 0.87
N ILE A 38 -12.20 9.68 0.43
CA ILE A 38 -11.33 8.76 -0.27
C ILE A 38 -11.94 8.50 -1.64
N GLY A 39 -11.12 8.55 -2.68
CA GLY A 39 -11.58 8.37 -4.05
C GLY A 39 -11.99 6.94 -4.35
N ALA A 40 -12.47 6.74 -5.57
CA ALA A 40 -12.87 5.42 -6.05
C ALA A 40 -11.65 4.53 -6.26
N PRO A 41 -11.83 3.21 -6.19
CA PRO A 41 -10.70 2.30 -6.47
C PRO A 41 -10.23 2.43 -7.91
N VAL A 42 -8.93 2.31 -8.13
CA VAL A 42 -8.32 2.38 -9.46
C VAL A 42 -7.71 1.03 -9.83
N GLY A 43 -7.57 0.79 -11.13
CA GLY A 43 -6.95 -0.42 -11.62
C GLY A 43 -7.82 -1.67 -11.47
N VAL A 44 -9.13 -1.49 -11.37
CA VAL A 44 -10.06 -2.62 -11.13
C VAL A 44 -9.93 -3.67 -12.23
N ASP A 45 -9.77 -3.23 -13.49
CA ASP A 45 -9.71 -4.14 -14.63
C ASP A 45 -8.31 -4.52 -15.05
N SER A 46 -7.29 -4.06 -14.32
CA SER A 46 -5.90 -4.34 -14.67
C SER A 46 -5.35 -5.46 -13.78
N PRO A 47 -4.97 -6.61 -14.36
CA PRO A 47 -4.45 -7.72 -13.55
C PRO A 47 -3.18 -7.39 -12.80
N ASP A 48 -2.41 -6.40 -13.27
CA ASP A 48 -1.14 -6.02 -12.65
C ASP A 48 -1.27 -4.83 -11.72
N SER A 49 -2.49 -4.40 -11.40
CA SER A 49 -2.69 -3.24 -10.53
C SER A 49 -2.38 -3.56 -9.08
N ALA A 50 -2.09 -2.52 -8.31
CA ALA A 50 -1.93 -2.66 -6.86
C ALA A 50 -3.20 -3.21 -6.22
N LEU A 51 -4.36 -2.75 -6.67
CA LEU A 51 -5.64 -3.22 -6.13
C LEU A 51 -5.80 -4.73 -6.27
N ASN A 52 -5.57 -5.26 -7.48
CA ASN A 52 -5.73 -6.69 -7.73
C ASN A 52 -4.61 -7.51 -7.08
N THR A 53 -3.42 -6.94 -6.96
CA THR A 53 -2.32 -7.57 -6.21
C THR A 53 -2.68 -7.71 -4.74
N VAL A 54 -3.22 -6.66 -4.13
CA VAL A 54 -3.61 -6.70 -2.72
C VAL A 54 -4.74 -7.70 -2.52
N LYS A 55 -5.72 -7.73 -3.43
CA LYS A 55 -6.79 -8.74 -3.36
C LYS A 55 -6.23 -10.16 -3.37
N LYS A 56 -5.23 -10.40 -4.20
CA LYS A 56 -4.58 -11.71 -4.27
C LYS A 56 -3.87 -12.04 -2.96
N TRP A 57 -3.13 -11.08 -2.42
CA TRP A 57 -2.43 -11.28 -1.14
C TRP A 57 -3.40 -11.61 -0.01
N ILE A 58 -4.54 -10.92 0.03
CA ILE A 58 -5.57 -11.18 1.03
C ILE A 58 -6.11 -12.61 0.87
N ALA A 59 -6.39 -13.01 -0.35
CA ALA A 59 -6.89 -14.35 -0.64
C ALA A 59 -5.87 -15.44 -0.26
N GLU A 60 -4.59 -15.12 -0.30
CA GLU A 60 -3.52 -16.02 0.08
C GLU A 60 -3.26 -16.03 1.59
N GLY A 61 -4.01 -15.25 2.35
CA GLY A 61 -3.85 -15.20 3.80
C GLY A 61 -2.68 -14.37 4.29
N ARG A 62 -2.13 -13.49 3.45
CA ARG A 62 -0.99 -12.66 3.84
C ARG A 62 -1.43 -11.50 4.73
N ASP A 63 -0.51 -11.02 5.56
CA ASP A 63 -0.73 -9.84 6.41
C ASP A 63 -0.52 -8.60 5.56
N VAL A 64 -1.61 -7.96 5.15
CA VAL A 64 -1.57 -6.75 4.33
C VAL A 64 -2.02 -5.57 5.17
N ARG A 65 -1.26 -4.48 5.14
CA ARG A 65 -1.56 -3.27 5.90
C ARG A 65 -1.52 -2.05 4.98
N ILE A 66 -2.39 -1.09 5.26
CA ILE A 66 -2.37 0.19 4.56
C ILE A 66 -1.39 1.11 5.28
N LEU A 67 -0.39 1.60 4.54
CA LEU A 67 0.57 2.58 5.04
C LEU A 67 0.16 3.94 4.47
N SER A 68 -0.42 4.80 5.30
CA SER A 68 -1.04 6.04 4.82
C SER A 68 -0.67 7.24 5.68
N ALA A 69 -0.33 8.33 5.01
CA ALA A 69 -0.09 9.60 5.68
C ALA A 69 -1.38 10.21 6.25
N ARG A 70 -2.55 9.71 5.86
CA ARG A 70 -3.82 10.24 6.38
C ARG A 70 -3.93 10.13 7.89
N ILE A 71 -3.28 9.14 8.51
CA ILE A 71 -3.36 8.97 9.95
C ILE A 71 -2.23 9.67 10.70
N SER A 72 -1.32 10.33 9.99
CA SER A 72 -0.23 11.06 10.65
C SER A 72 -0.75 12.28 11.42
N HIS A 73 -1.94 12.77 11.06
CA HIS A 73 -2.60 13.86 11.78
C HIS A 73 -4.09 13.55 11.81
N ASP A 74 -4.48 12.66 12.72
CA ASP A 74 -5.83 12.09 12.77
C ASP A 74 -6.30 12.02 14.23
N PRO A 75 -6.52 13.20 14.86
CA PRO A 75 -6.73 13.26 16.31
C PRO A 75 -7.98 12.53 16.81
N LYS A 76 -9.00 12.36 15.94
CA LYS A 76 -10.25 11.68 16.33
C LYS A 76 -10.37 10.28 15.73
N GLY A 77 -9.40 9.85 14.93
CA GLY A 77 -9.46 8.56 14.28
C GLY A 77 -10.39 8.51 13.07
N ASP A 78 -10.81 9.66 12.55
CA ASP A 78 -11.73 9.71 11.39
C ASP A 78 -11.07 9.15 10.13
N GLY A 79 -9.79 9.44 9.92
CA GLY A 79 -9.04 8.93 8.79
C GLY A 79 -8.87 7.44 8.86
N LYS A 80 -8.51 6.93 10.03
CA LYS A 80 -8.36 5.49 10.23
C LYS A 80 -9.69 4.77 9.98
N ALA A 81 -10.79 5.28 10.53
CA ALA A 81 -12.10 4.69 10.35
C ALA A 81 -12.52 4.69 8.88
N ALA A 82 -12.25 5.78 8.16
CA ALA A 82 -12.58 5.87 6.74
C ALA A 82 -11.77 4.86 5.91
N ILE A 83 -10.49 4.69 6.21
CA ILE A 83 -9.66 3.72 5.50
C ILE A 83 -10.15 2.29 5.78
N GLU A 84 -10.47 1.98 7.03
CA GLU A 84 -10.99 0.66 7.37
C GLU A 84 -12.30 0.37 6.62
N ALA A 85 -13.19 1.34 6.55
CA ALA A 85 -14.45 1.20 5.83
C ALA A 85 -14.22 1.03 4.32
N TRP A 86 -13.30 1.80 3.75
CA TRP A 86 -12.97 1.73 2.34
C TRP A 86 -12.40 0.35 1.97
N THR A 87 -11.46 -0.15 2.78
CA THR A 87 -10.86 -1.46 2.50
C THR A 87 -11.88 -2.58 2.68
N GLU A 88 -12.76 -2.48 3.65
CA GLU A 88 -13.83 -3.46 3.82
C GLU A 88 -14.74 -3.48 2.59
N GLN A 89 -15.13 -2.30 2.12
CA GLN A 89 -16.04 -2.18 0.98
C GLN A 89 -15.42 -2.71 -0.31
N TYR A 90 -14.19 -2.36 -0.61
CA TYR A 90 -13.58 -2.64 -1.92
C TYR A 90 -12.62 -3.83 -1.94
N LEU A 91 -12.12 -4.24 -0.78
CA LEU A 91 -11.19 -5.36 -0.68
C LEU A 91 -11.75 -6.54 0.11
N GLY A 92 -12.93 -6.37 0.68
CA GLY A 92 -13.64 -7.46 1.35
C GLY A 92 -13.35 -7.59 2.84
N ARG A 93 -12.44 -6.80 3.39
CA ARG A 93 -12.16 -6.81 4.82
C ARG A 93 -11.47 -5.51 5.21
N ALA A 94 -11.70 -5.07 6.44
CA ALA A 94 -11.02 -3.92 6.99
C ALA A 94 -9.56 -4.29 7.24
N LEU A 95 -8.63 -3.57 6.60
CA LEU A 95 -7.21 -3.82 6.75
C LEU A 95 -6.63 -2.95 7.86
N PRO A 96 -5.61 -3.44 8.57
CA PRO A 96 -4.89 -2.60 9.52
C PRO A 96 -4.28 -1.39 8.82
N VAL A 97 -4.24 -0.26 9.53
CA VAL A 97 -3.71 0.99 9.00
C VAL A 97 -2.52 1.42 9.86
N THR A 98 -1.43 1.81 9.22
CA THR A 98 -0.25 2.29 9.92
C THR A 98 0.34 3.49 9.18
N GLU A 99 1.12 4.30 9.88
CA GLU A 99 1.92 5.36 9.26
C GLU A 99 3.41 5.06 9.36
N LYS A 100 3.77 3.88 9.89
CA LYS A 100 5.16 3.52 10.14
C LYS A 100 5.51 2.20 9.48
N LYS A 101 6.68 2.15 8.88
CA LYS A 101 7.23 0.88 8.43
C LYS A 101 8.14 0.34 9.55
N ASP A 102 8.27 -0.97 9.60
CA ASP A 102 9.16 -1.61 10.56
C ASP A 102 9.97 -2.70 9.86
N ALA A 103 10.81 -3.36 10.62
CA ALA A 103 11.73 -4.35 10.05
C ALA A 103 11.03 -5.56 9.45
N LYS A 104 9.75 -5.75 9.75
CA LYS A 104 8.97 -6.88 9.23
C LYS A 104 8.20 -6.56 7.96
N MET A 105 8.28 -5.33 7.47
CA MET A 105 7.64 -4.98 6.20
C MET A 105 8.39 -5.65 5.06
N ILE A 106 7.71 -6.52 4.32
CA ILE A 106 8.31 -7.28 3.23
C ILE A 106 8.44 -6.42 1.98
N THR A 107 7.40 -5.69 1.63
CA THR A 107 7.41 -4.80 0.47
C THR A 107 6.36 -3.72 0.63
N LEU A 108 6.43 -2.69 -0.22
CA LEU A 108 5.50 -1.58 -0.18
C LEU A 108 5.12 -1.20 -1.60
N LEU A 109 3.82 -1.13 -1.86
CA LEU A 109 3.28 -0.59 -3.12
C LEU A 109 2.95 0.88 -2.88
N ASP A 110 3.54 1.78 -3.67
CA ASP A 110 3.41 3.22 -3.43
C ASP A 110 3.71 3.97 -4.72
N ASP A 111 2.84 4.91 -5.10
CA ASP A 111 2.97 5.65 -6.35
C ASP A 111 4.08 6.71 -6.33
N ARG A 112 4.59 7.06 -5.15
CA ARG A 112 5.65 8.06 -5.01
C ARG A 112 7.01 7.47 -4.67
N ALA A 113 7.10 6.15 -4.54
CA ALA A 113 8.34 5.49 -4.15
C ALA A 113 9.18 5.14 -5.37
N VAL A 114 10.48 5.12 -5.18
CA VAL A 114 11.43 4.67 -6.19
C VAL A 114 12.25 3.57 -5.54
N GLN A 115 12.39 2.45 -6.25
CA GLN A 115 13.16 1.34 -5.73
C GLN A 115 14.65 1.62 -5.82
N VAL A 116 15.36 1.33 -4.73
CA VAL A 116 16.84 1.40 -4.70
C VAL A 116 17.36 -0.01 -4.54
N GLU A 117 18.35 -0.37 -5.34
CA GLU A 117 18.94 -1.70 -5.30
C GLU A 117 19.69 -1.88 -3.99
N GLU A 118 19.46 -3.03 -3.35
CA GLU A 118 20.03 -3.32 -2.06
C GLU A 118 21.56 -3.26 -2.08
N ASN A 119 22.12 -2.54 -1.13
CA ASN A 119 23.56 -2.43 -0.87
C ASN A 119 24.39 -1.74 -1.97
N THR A 120 23.75 -1.24 -3.04
CA THR A 120 24.48 -0.49 -4.07
C THR A 120 24.08 0.98 -4.14
N GLY A 121 22.85 1.30 -3.71
CA GLY A 121 22.32 2.65 -3.82
C GLY A 121 21.84 3.01 -5.22
N ARG A 122 21.86 2.07 -6.17
CA ARG A 122 21.43 2.35 -7.54
C ARG A 122 19.91 2.49 -7.60
N ILE A 123 19.45 3.56 -8.24
CA ILE A 123 18.01 3.78 -8.44
C ILE A 123 17.55 2.90 -9.60
N VAL A 124 16.62 1.98 -9.31
CA VAL A 124 16.07 1.09 -10.32
C VAL A 124 15.17 1.89 -11.24
N GLY A 125 15.42 1.81 -12.55
CA GLY A 125 14.70 2.61 -13.55
C GLY A 125 15.26 4.00 -13.77
N GLY A 126 16.25 4.40 -12.98
CA GLY A 126 17.02 5.63 -13.21
C GLY A 126 16.19 6.90 -13.18
N ALA A 127 16.59 7.87 -14.01
CA ALA A 127 15.99 9.20 -14.04
C ALA A 127 14.49 9.15 -14.37
N LYS A 128 14.07 8.20 -15.20
CA LYS A 128 12.65 8.06 -15.56
C LYS A 128 11.78 7.70 -14.36
N ALA A 129 12.27 6.75 -13.55
CA ALA A 129 11.52 6.34 -12.35
C ALA A 129 11.45 7.50 -11.37
N LEU A 130 12.53 8.23 -11.19
CA LEU A 130 12.56 9.39 -10.32
C LEU A 130 11.60 10.48 -10.79
N GLN A 131 11.57 10.74 -12.11
CA GLN A 131 10.65 11.71 -12.70
C GLN A 131 9.20 11.31 -12.46
N ALA A 132 8.87 10.03 -12.68
CA ALA A 132 7.51 9.53 -12.52
C ALA A 132 7.02 9.68 -11.08
N ALA A 133 7.87 9.39 -10.10
CA ALA A 133 7.52 9.54 -8.69
C ALA A 133 7.27 11.00 -8.34
N GLY A 134 8.09 11.90 -8.85
CA GLY A 134 7.90 13.34 -8.65
C GLY A 134 6.62 13.84 -9.31
N ASP A 135 6.28 13.32 -10.49
CA ASP A 135 5.05 13.68 -11.18
C ASP A 135 3.83 13.24 -10.39
N ALA A 136 3.87 12.06 -9.79
CA ALA A 136 2.77 11.57 -8.95
C ALA A 136 2.53 12.51 -7.78
N HIS A 137 3.59 12.98 -7.12
CA HIS A 137 3.48 13.94 -6.03
C HIS A 137 2.85 15.25 -6.52
N ARG A 138 3.29 15.77 -7.65
CA ARG A 138 2.78 17.03 -8.19
C ARG A 138 1.31 16.92 -8.58
N GLN A 139 0.86 15.76 -9.09
CA GLN A 139 -0.55 15.55 -9.38
C GLN A 139 -1.39 15.62 -8.10
N GLY A 140 -0.90 15.01 -7.03
CA GLY A 140 -1.59 15.06 -5.75
C GLY A 140 -1.70 16.47 -5.16
N GLU A 141 -0.75 17.36 -5.47
CA GLU A 141 -0.77 18.72 -4.98
C GLU A 141 -1.71 19.62 -5.76
N LYS A 142 -2.08 19.28 -6.98
CA LYS A 142 -2.93 20.13 -7.83
C LYS A 142 -4.32 20.36 -7.26
N GLY A 143 -4.81 19.49 -6.41
CA GLY A 143 -6.11 19.62 -5.79
C GLY A 143 -6.12 20.53 -4.57
N ARG A 144 -4.99 21.11 -4.20
CA ARG A 144 -4.86 21.94 -3.01
C ARG A 144 -4.85 23.43 -3.32
#